data_98e27c1e2338fa13eca5b1a7ca7eeac1
#
_entry.id   98e27c1e2338fa13eca5b1a7ca7eeac1
#
_cell.length_a   1.000
_cell.length_b   1.000
_cell.length_c   1.000
_cell.angle_alpha   90.00
_cell.angle_beta   90.00
_cell.angle_gamma   90.00
#
_symmetry.space_group_name_H-M   'P 1'
#
loop_
_entity.id
_entity.type
_entity.pdbx_description
1 polymer ?
#
loop_
_entity_poly.entity_id
_entity_poly.type
_entity_poly.pdbx_seq_one_letter_code
_entity_poly.pdbx_strand_id
1 'polypeptide(L)'
;VGAVDNSFDTRQYAADPAQRRAEEALRGRVGDGDWTFVTPQAVWAGRARLSLRARPDAGSPQVTEGLPGEALERLWPETDGDGAGWVRVRTRRDGYLGWVPEGTLLGQVPEGDALEVTALRAHAFAGPGVSRAVVAELCLGARVWRAEGEVVTEERRRWVPVRLADGEAAWVQEVVLAPLVAADPAEFALRFLETPYVWGGRSAWGLDCSGLSGLAYAACGWTLPRDADQQQAALVTVSAPERGDLAFFPGHVGVMLDGRRMVHANATHMRVTVETLGEGEYGERLRASCTGFGRWPA
;
A
#
# COMPACT_ATOMS: atom_id res chain seq x y z
N VAL A 1 -22.44 23.17 -18.64
CA VAL A 1 -21.52 22.35 -17.82
C VAL A 1 -21.15 21.15 -18.69
N GLY A 2 -20.02 21.22 -19.39
CA GLY A 2 -19.51 20.12 -20.21
C GLY A 2 -19.24 18.93 -19.32
N ALA A 3 -19.77 17.76 -19.70
CA ALA A 3 -19.44 16.52 -19.00
C ALA A 3 -17.93 16.28 -19.10
N VAL A 4 -17.28 16.08 -17.97
CA VAL A 4 -15.91 15.55 -17.94
C VAL A 4 -15.99 14.18 -18.59
N ASP A 5 -15.20 13.96 -19.62
CA ASP A 5 -15.07 12.62 -20.22
C ASP A 5 -14.42 11.72 -19.14
N ASN A 6 -15.25 10.90 -18.49
CA ASN A 6 -14.82 9.96 -17.44
C ASN A 6 -14.10 8.73 -18.02
N SER A 7 -13.31 8.89 -19.08
CA SER A 7 -12.51 7.82 -19.67
C SER A 7 -11.31 7.40 -18.81
N PHE A 8 -11.13 7.98 -17.62
CA PHE A 8 -10.04 7.66 -16.70
C PHE A 8 -10.53 7.31 -15.29
N ASP A 9 -9.81 6.44 -14.60
CA ASP A 9 -10.12 6.07 -13.22
C ASP A 9 -9.75 7.21 -12.27
N THR A 10 -10.74 7.81 -11.62
CA THR A 10 -10.57 8.93 -10.67
C THR A 10 -9.86 8.55 -9.38
N ARG A 11 -9.62 7.26 -9.14
CA ARG A 11 -8.79 6.75 -8.04
C ARG A 11 -7.30 6.85 -8.35
N GLN A 12 -6.93 6.95 -9.64
CA GLN A 12 -5.56 6.99 -10.13
C GLN A 12 -5.20 8.32 -10.79
N TYR A 13 -6.15 8.98 -11.42
CA TYR A 13 -5.95 10.25 -12.11
C TYR A 13 -6.69 11.39 -11.40
N ALA A 14 -5.96 12.46 -11.10
CA ALA A 14 -6.48 13.57 -10.32
C ALA A 14 -7.04 14.68 -11.20
N ALA A 15 -8.33 14.95 -11.04
CA ALA A 15 -8.99 16.14 -11.56
C ALA A 15 -9.95 16.72 -10.52
N ASP A 16 -10.07 18.05 -10.52
CA ASP A 16 -10.99 18.81 -9.69
C ASP A 16 -11.78 19.76 -10.60
N PRO A 17 -12.96 19.33 -11.08
CA PRO A 17 -13.77 20.16 -11.98
C PRO A 17 -14.29 21.45 -11.34
N ALA A 18 -14.46 21.48 -10.01
CA ALA A 18 -14.97 22.66 -9.32
C ALA A 18 -13.94 23.80 -9.33
N GLN A 19 -12.67 23.47 -9.18
CA GLN A 19 -11.56 24.45 -9.24
C GLN A 19 -10.85 24.46 -10.60
N ARG A 20 -11.36 23.71 -11.59
CA ARG A 20 -10.78 23.57 -12.94
C ARG A 20 -9.27 23.27 -12.89
N ARG A 21 -8.86 22.33 -12.05
CA ARG A 21 -7.48 21.87 -11.97
C ARG A 21 -7.39 20.38 -12.24
N ALA A 22 -6.35 19.95 -12.91
CA ALA A 22 -6.06 18.56 -13.22
C ALA A 22 -4.57 18.29 -13.21
N GLU A 23 -4.19 17.03 -13.08
CA GLU A 23 -2.80 16.67 -13.30
C GLU A 23 -2.43 16.76 -14.79
N GLU A 24 -1.13 16.99 -15.06
CA GLU A 24 -0.61 17.19 -16.42
C GLU A 24 -0.96 16.02 -17.37
N ALA A 25 -0.99 14.80 -16.87
CA ALA A 25 -1.33 13.60 -17.65
C ALA A 25 -2.77 13.61 -18.23
N LEU A 26 -3.61 14.49 -17.73
CA LEU A 26 -4.99 14.65 -18.22
C LEU A 26 -5.16 15.81 -19.25
N ARG A 27 -4.06 16.43 -19.66
CA ARG A 27 -4.10 17.48 -20.70
C ARG A 27 -4.70 16.94 -22.00
N GLY A 28 -5.74 17.58 -22.48
CA GLY A 28 -6.52 17.14 -23.65
C GLY A 28 -7.53 16.00 -23.37
N ARG A 29 -7.66 15.54 -22.11
CA ARG A 29 -8.63 14.53 -21.69
C ARG A 29 -9.73 15.07 -20.77
N VAL A 30 -9.53 16.24 -20.18
CA VAL A 30 -10.57 17.00 -19.46
C VAL A 30 -11.33 17.88 -20.43
N GLY A 31 -12.60 18.17 -20.12
CA GLY A 31 -13.46 18.98 -21.00
C GLY A 31 -12.94 20.39 -21.27
N ASP A 32 -13.62 21.10 -22.18
CA ASP A 32 -13.26 22.46 -22.58
C ASP A 32 -13.25 23.44 -21.40
N GLY A 33 -12.34 24.41 -21.45
CA GLY A 33 -12.22 25.49 -20.47
C GLY A 33 -10.80 25.78 -20.06
N ASP A 34 -10.62 26.82 -19.24
CA ASP A 34 -9.33 27.22 -18.71
C ASP A 34 -8.96 26.33 -17.51
N TRP A 35 -8.33 25.20 -17.80
CA TRP A 35 -7.81 24.27 -16.78
C TRP A 35 -6.40 24.63 -16.36
N THR A 36 -6.16 24.61 -15.06
CA THR A 36 -4.81 24.66 -14.51
C THR A 36 -4.27 23.23 -14.41
N PHE A 37 -3.16 22.95 -15.10
CA PHE A 37 -2.52 21.65 -15.07
C PHE A 37 -1.35 21.63 -14.10
N VAL A 38 -1.28 20.59 -13.29
CA VAL A 38 -0.26 20.43 -12.24
C VAL A 38 0.62 19.24 -12.58
N THR A 39 1.94 19.46 -12.59
CA THR A 39 2.93 18.38 -12.64
C THR A 39 3.14 17.84 -11.23
N PRO A 40 2.92 16.53 -11.00
CA PRO A 40 3.16 15.93 -9.70
C PRO A 40 4.61 16.08 -9.25
N GLN A 41 4.81 16.38 -7.97
CA GLN A 41 6.12 16.54 -7.35
C GLN A 41 6.45 15.36 -6.45
N ALA A 42 7.70 14.88 -6.49
CA ALA A 42 8.15 13.83 -5.60
C ALA A 42 8.19 14.32 -4.16
N VAL A 43 7.58 13.54 -3.26
CA VAL A 43 7.59 13.74 -1.80
C VAL A 43 7.67 12.37 -1.13
N TRP A 44 7.89 12.35 0.17
CA TRP A 44 8.01 11.10 0.91
C TRP A 44 7.18 11.13 2.19
N ALA A 45 6.65 9.97 2.57
CA ALA A 45 6.09 9.75 3.88
C ALA A 45 7.20 9.85 4.94
N GLY A 46 6.89 10.39 6.10
CA GLY A 46 7.83 10.45 7.24
C GLY A 46 8.14 9.08 7.83
N ARG A 47 8.58 9.06 9.10
CA ARG A 47 8.96 7.82 9.80
C ARG A 47 7.78 6.94 10.24
N ALA A 48 6.55 7.43 10.15
CA ALA A 48 5.34 6.71 10.53
C ALA A 48 4.51 6.35 9.30
N ARG A 49 3.66 5.34 9.44
CA ARG A 49 2.64 5.04 8.42
C ARG A 49 1.69 6.24 8.27
N LEU A 50 1.34 6.55 7.05
CA LEU A 50 0.54 7.69 6.67
C LEU A 50 -0.80 7.23 6.12
N SER A 51 -1.90 7.60 6.79
CA SER A 51 -3.25 7.30 6.31
C SER A 51 -3.64 8.28 5.19
N LEU A 52 -3.87 7.76 3.99
CA LEU A 52 -4.42 8.53 2.88
C LEU A 52 -5.96 8.49 2.97
N ARG A 53 -6.59 9.65 3.04
CA ARG A 53 -8.04 9.82 3.23
C ARG A 53 -8.77 10.05 1.91
N ALA A 54 -10.06 9.68 1.88
CA ALA A 54 -10.92 9.92 0.72
C ALA A 54 -11.18 11.42 0.48
N ARG A 55 -11.25 12.23 1.55
CA ARG A 55 -11.44 13.68 1.55
C ARG A 55 -10.42 14.35 2.45
N PRO A 56 -10.16 15.66 2.30
CA PRO A 56 -9.24 16.42 3.12
C PRO A 56 -9.82 16.71 4.53
N ASP A 57 -10.05 15.66 5.29
CA ASP A 57 -10.73 15.67 6.58
C ASP A 57 -10.30 14.45 7.42
N ALA A 58 -9.96 14.66 8.67
CA ALA A 58 -9.48 13.63 9.59
C ALA A 58 -10.53 12.53 9.89
N GLY A 59 -11.82 12.85 9.83
CA GLY A 59 -12.93 11.91 9.99
C GLY A 59 -13.28 11.14 8.71
N SER A 60 -12.67 11.50 7.57
CA SER A 60 -12.89 10.81 6.29
C SER A 60 -12.30 9.39 6.31
N PRO A 61 -12.93 8.41 5.65
CA PRO A 61 -12.38 7.06 5.56
C PRO A 61 -10.97 7.04 4.98
N GLN A 62 -10.13 6.16 5.50
CA GLN A 62 -8.87 5.78 4.87
C GLN A 62 -9.17 5.07 3.55
N VAL A 63 -8.41 5.35 2.50
CA VAL A 63 -8.52 4.67 1.21
C VAL A 63 -7.28 3.84 0.88
N THR A 64 -6.13 4.27 1.38
CA THR A 64 -4.87 3.51 1.32
C THR A 64 -3.88 4.03 2.37
N GLU A 65 -2.68 3.47 2.44
CA GLU A 65 -1.60 3.90 3.33
C GLU A 65 -0.35 4.29 2.53
N GLY A 66 0.40 5.29 3.03
CA GLY A 66 1.81 5.48 2.74
C GLY A 66 2.65 4.79 3.81
N LEU A 67 3.66 4.04 3.43
CA LEU A 67 4.56 3.36 4.37
C LEU A 67 5.70 4.27 4.80
N PRO A 68 6.36 4.03 5.95
CA PRO A 68 7.50 4.83 6.38
C PRO A 68 8.57 4.96 5.29
N GLY A 69 8.95 6.18 4.95
CA GLY A 69 9.93 6.47 3.91
C GLY A 69 9.50 6.21 2.47
N GLU A 70 8.25 5.86 2.24
CA GLU A 70 7.74 5.61 0.89
C GLU A 70 7.64 6.89 0.06
N ALA A 71 8.04 6.81 -1.22
CA ALA A 71 7.89 7.90 -2.16
C ALA A 71 6.44 8.04 -2.62
N LEU A 72 5.94 9.27 -2.61
CA LEU A 72 4.62 9.68 -3.05
C LEU A 72 4.76 10.78 -4.11
N GLU A 73 3.66 11.15 -4.74
CA GLU A 73 3.56 12.31 -5.62
C GLU A 73 2.58 13.31 -5.03
N ARG A 74 3.07 14.53 -4.77
CA ARG A 74 2.26 15.67 -4.34
C ARG A 74 1.64 16.31 -5.58
N LEU A 75 0.33 16.50 -5.55
CA LEU A 75 -0.43 17.17 -6.60
C LEU A 75 -0.71 18.63 -6.21
N TRP A 76 -1.73 18.87 -5.39
CA TRP A 76 -2.10 20.21 -4.94
C TRP A 76 -2.63 20.24 -3.52
N PRO A 77 -2.45 21.36 -2.80
CA PRO A 77 -3.06 21.54 -1.49
C PRO A 77 -4.57 21.84 -1.62
N GLU A 78 -5.30 21.53 -0.55
CA GLU A 78 -6.60 22.15 -0.31
C GLU A 78 -6.37 23.46 0.46
N THR A 79 -6.88 24.55 -0.08
CA THR A 79 -6.61 25.90 0.44
C THR A 79 -7.77 26.50 1.20
N ASP A 80 -8.97 25.97 1.03
CA ASP A 80 -10.20 26.57 1.48
C ASP A 80 -10.97 25.68 2.49
N GLY A 81 -11.69 26.32 3.40
CA GLY A 81 -12.58 25.66 4.33
C GLY A 81 -11.91 24.71 5.33
N ASP A 82 -12.66 23.70 5.77
CA ASP A 82 -12.21 22.71 6.76
C ASP A 82 -11.09 21.78 6.21
N GLY A 83 -10.85 21.83 4.91
CA GLY A 83 -9.78 21.07 4.24
C GLY A 83 -8.42 21.78 4.20
N ALA A 84 -8.32 23.02 4.67
CA ALA A 84 -7.06 23.75 4.68
C ALA A 84 -5.95 22.99 5.46
N GLY A 85 -4.75 22.93 4.87
CA GLY A 85 -3.62 22.18 5.42
C GLY A 85 -3.58 20.70 5.02
N TRP A 86 -4.47 20.27 4.13
CA TRP A 86 -4.44 18.97 3.47
C TRP A 86 -3.89 19.09 2.05
N VAL A 87 -3.30 18.01 1.58
CA VAL A 87 -2.72 17.95 0.24
C VAL A 87 -3.13 16.66 -0.46
N ARG A 88 -3.49 16.77 -1.74
CA ARG A 88 -3.76 15.63 -2.60
C ARG A 88 -2.45 14.95 -2.98
N VAL A 89 -2.38 13.66 -2.75
CA VAL A 89 -1.20 12.86 -3.08
C VAL A 89 -1.59 11.58 -3.81
N ARG A 90 -0.59 10.98 -4.48
CA ARG A 90 -0.70 9.68 -5.13
C ARG A 90 0.44 8.78 -4.66
N THR A 91 0.16 7.50 -4.37
CA THR A 91 1.18 6.50 -4.12
C THR A 91 1.93 6.20 -5.42
N ARG A 92 3.25 6.04 -5.36
CA ARG A 92 4.03 5.65 -6.55
C ARG A 92 3.98 4.16 -6.84
N ARG A 93 3.57 3.37 -5.86
CA ARG A 93 3.52 1.91 -5.96
C ARG A 93 2.37 1.42 -6.86
N ASP A 94 1.17 1.91 -6.61
CA ASP A 94 -0.08 1.45 -7.25
C ASP A 94 -0.90 2.60 -7.88
N GLY A 95 -0.36 3.82 -7.84
CA GLY A 95 -0.97 5.00 -8.45
C GLY A 95 -2.20 5.51 -7.74
N TYR A 96 -2.46 5.10 -6.49
CA TYR A 96 -3.72 5.42 -5.80
C TYR A 96 -3.73 6.79 -5.15
N LEU A 97 -4.82 7.51 -5.32
CA LEU A 97 -5.01 8.88 -4.85
C LEU A 97 -5.62 8.94 -3.46
N GLY A 98 -5.17 9.90 -2.65
CA GLY A 98 -5.76 10.21 -1.36
C GLY A 98 -5.36 11.60 -0.88
N TRP A 99 -5.83 11.96 0.31
CA TRP A 99 -5.53 13.20 0.99
C TRP A 99 -4.76 12.95 2.27
N VAL A 100 -3.76 13.76 2.54
CA VAL A 100 -2.96 13.70 3.77
C VAL A 100 -2.77 15.11 4.34
N PRO A 101 -2.54 15.28 5.66
CA PRO A 101 -2.09 16.56 6.21
C PRO A 101 -0.72 16.93 5.61
N GLU A 102 -0.58 18.15 5.10
CA GLU A 102 0.63 18.59 4.39
C GLU A 102 1.90 18.45 5.24
N GLY A 103 1.81 18.75 6.54
CA GLY A 103 2.92 18.63 7.48
C GLY A 103 3.44 17.21 7.74
N THR A 104 2.79 16.17 7.16
CA THR A 104 3.24 14.78 7.27
C THR A 104 4.17 14.34 6.15
N LEU A 105 4.35 15.18 5.13
CA LEU A 105 5.19 14.93 3.97
C LEU A 105 6.57 15.57 4.11
N LEU A 106 7.55 14.88 3.55
CA LEU A 106 8.92 15.36 3.44
C LEU A 106 9.22 15.75 1.99
N GLY A 107 9.80 16.93 1.78
CA GLY A 107 10.23 17.40 0.46
C GLY A 107 11.54 16.76 -0.01
N GLN A 108 12.27 16.15 0.90
CA GLN A 108 13.54 15.48 0.64
C GLN A 108 13.76 14.34 1.65
N VAL A 109 14.62 13.42 1.33
CA VAL A 109 15.05 12.30 2.17
C VAL A 109 16.58 12.30 2.28
N PRO A 110 17.19 11.55 3.21
CA PRO A 110 18.63 11.43 3.28
C PRO A 110 19.25 11.00 1.95
N GLU A 111 20.45 11.49 1.66
CA GLU A 111 21.25 11.01 0.55
C GLU A 111 21.78 9.61 0.83
N GLY A 112 22.04 8.84 -0.23
CA GLY A 112 22.59 7.49 -0.16
C GLY A 112 21.62 6.39 -0.58
N ASP A 113 22.02 5.16 -0.33
CA ASP A 113 21.27 3.97 -0.74
C ASP A 113 20.02 3.78 0.13
N ALA A 114 18.86 3.78 -0.51
CA ALA A 114 17.61 3.39 0.13
C ALA A 114 17.55 1.87 0.30
N LEU A 115 17.36 1.42 1.51
CA LEU A 115 17.18 0.02 1.89
C LEU A 115 15.71 -0.26 2.16
N GLU A 116 15.17 -1.32 1.59
CA GLU A 116 13.79 -1.74 1.83
C GLU A 116 13.70 -2.73 2.99
N VAL A 117 12.75 -2.51 3.88
CA VAL A 117 12.42 -3.44 4.95
C VAL A 117 11.60 -4.59 4.37
N THR A 118 12.07 -5.81 4.55
CA THR A 118 11.47 -7.05 4.01
C THR A 118 10.83 -7.93 5.08
N ALA A 119 11.05 -7.62 6.35
CA ALA A 119 10.31 -8.22 7.43
C ALA A 119 8.87 -7.68 7.48
N LEU A 120 7.89 -8.51 7.82
CA LEU A 120 6.50 -8.07 7.94
C LEU A 120 6.35 -6.90 8.91
N ARG A 121 7.02 -7.00 10.07
CA ARG A 121 7.12 -5.97 11.12
C ARG A 121 8.56 -5.88 11.57
N ALA A 122 9.03 -4.67 11.80
CA ALA A 122 10.37 -4.41 12.27
C ALA A 122 10.40 -3.12 13.11
N HIS A 123 11.52 -2.85 13.74
CA HIS A 123 11.77 -1.63 14.49
C HIS A 123 13.12 -1.05 14.12
N ALA A 124 13.21 0.26 14.15
CA ALA A 124 14.48 0.98 14.20
C ALA A 124 14.77 1.36 15.66
N PHE A 125 16.03 1.29 16.04
CA PHE A 125 16.49 1.46 17.43
C PHE A 125 17.47 2.64 17.53
N ALA A 126 17.55 3.26 18.72
CA ALA A 126 18.48 4.34 18.99
C ALA A 126 19.96 3.91 19.04
N GLY A 127 20.24 2.61 18.96
CA GLY A 127 21.61 2.05 18.98
C GLY A 127 21.59 0.57 18.59
N PRO A 128 22.79 -0.03 18.34
CA PRO A 128 22.88 -1.44 18.04
C PRO A 128 22.61 -2.28 19.30
N GLY A 129 21.45 -2.93 19.36
CA GLY A 129 21.07 -3.79 20.48
C GLY A 129 19.57 -3.81 20.71
N VAL A 130 19.03 -4.99 21.05
CA VAL A 130 17.58 -5.21 21.25
C VAL A 130 16.99 -4.49 22.46
N SER A 131 17.81 -4.08 23.42
CA SER A 131 17.41 -3.34 24.64
C SER A 131 17.43 -1.81 24.44
N ARG A 132 17.82 -1.32 23.27
CA ARG A 132 17.83 0.10 22.96
C ARG A 132 16.41 0.61 22.72
N ALA A 133 16.21 1.92 22.93
CA ALA A 133 14.91 2.53 22.67
C ALA A 133 14.49 2.34 21.20
N VAL A 134 13.24 1.98 21.00
CA VAL A 134 12.61 1.95 19.67
C VAL A 134 12.33 3.39 19.26
N VAL A 135 12.82 3.80 18.10
CA VAL A 135 12.64 5.16 17.55
C VAL A 135 11.65 5.20 16.37
N ALA A 136 11.41 4.07 15.73
CA ALA A 136 10.36 3.93 14.71
C ALA A 136 9.86 2.49 14.59
N GLU A 137 8.56 2.34 14.27
CA GLU A 137 7.97 1.10 13.80
C GLU A 137 8.08 1.03 12.28
N LEU A 138 8.60 -0.08 11.79
CA LEU A 138 8.79 -0.35 10.37
C LEU A 138 7.97 -1.57 9.95
N CYS A 139 7.72 -1.69 8.66
CA CYS A 139 7.02 -2.85 8.08
C CYS A 139 7.55 -3.16 6.69
N LEU A 140 7.12 -4.28 6.15
CA LEU A 140 7.40 -4.68 4.77
C LEU A 140 7.12 -3.52 3.80
N GLY A 141 8.11 -3.16 2.99
CA GLY A 141 8.04 -2.07 2.02
C GLY A 141 8.41 -0.68 2.59
N ALA A 142 8.61 -0.55 3.91
CA ALA A 142 9.17 0.68 4.48
C ALA A 142 10.62 0.88 4.00
N ARG A 143 11.06 2.15 3.92
CA ARG A 143 12.41 2.51 3.46
C ARG A 143 13.18 3.25 4.53
N VAL A 144 14.45 2.87 4.64
CA VAL A 144 15.47 3.55 5.44
C VAL A 144 16.69 3.78 4.56
N TRP A 145 17.55 4.72 4.91
CA TRP A 145 18.74 5.06 4.12
C TRP A 145 20.00 4.59 4.84
N ARG A 146 20.91 3.98 4.09
CA ARG A 146 22.20 3.57 4.66
C ARG A 146 22.92 4.79 5.21
N ALA A 147 23.28 4.75 6.49
CA ALA A 147 24.11 5.78 7.10
C ALA A 147 25.60 5.41 6.99
N GLU A 148 26.46 6.41 7.11
CA GLU A 148 27.89 6.19 7.27
C GLU A 148 28.15 5.39 8.55
N GLY A 149 29.20 4.55 8.51
CA GLY A 149 29.59 3.70 9.61
C GLY A 149 29.57 2.21 9.27
N GLU A 150 30.20 1.44 10.13
CA GLU A 150 30.30 0.00 9.95
C GLU A 150 29.09 -0.74 10.53
N VAL A 151 28.80 -1.92 9.97
CA VAL A 151 27.87 -2.86 10.57
C VAL A 151 28.45 -3.38 11.89
N VAL A 152 27.72 -3.19 12.97
CA VAL A 152 28.13 -3.62 14.30
C VAL A 152 27.56 -5.01 14.59
N THR A 153 28.40 -5.90 15.11
CA THR A 153 27.94 -7.20 15.63
C THR A 153 27.85 -7.13 17.15
N GLU A 154 26.61 -7.28 17.66
CA GLU A 154 26.34 -7.35 19.09
C GLU A 154 25.53 -8.61 19.40
N GLU A 155 25.94 -9.42 20.33
CA GLU A 155 25.30 -10.69 20.71
C GLU A 155 24.94 -11.58 19.50
N ARG A 156 25.88 -11.72 18.54
CA ARG A 156 25.70 -12.47 17.28
C ARG A 156 24.66 -11.92 16.31
N ARG A 157 24.18 -10.70 16.53
CA ARG A 157 23.24 -9.98 15.65
C ARG A 157 23.99 -8.87 14.93
N ARG A 158 23.74 -8.74 13.63
CA ARG A 158 24.36 -7.70 12.80
C ARG A 158 23.41 -6.50 12.74
N TRP A 159 23.94 -5.33 13.08
CA TRP A 159 23.21 -4.07 13.13
C TRP A 159 23.73 -3.11 12.07
N VAL A 160 22.82 -2.58 11.27
CA VAL A 160 23.10 -1.64 10.18
C VAL A 160 22.78 -0.24 10.65
N PRO A 161 23.73 0.72 10.60
CA PRO A 161 23.42 2.11 10.84
C PRO A 161 22.61 2.66 9.67
N VAL A 162 21.50 3.35 9.99
CA VAL A 162 20.57 3.91 9.00
C VAL A 162 20.13 5.31 9.40
N ARG A 163 19.58 6.04 8.45
CA ARG A 163 18.76 7.22 8.69
C ARG A 163 17.31 6.91 8.34
N LEU A 164 16.39 7.38 9.15
CA LEU A 164 14.97 7.40 8.83
C LEU A 164 14.70 8.47 7.77
N ALA A 165 13.51 8.48 7.18
CA ALA A 165 13.16 9.42 6.10
C ALA A 165 13.34 10.90 6.48
N ASP A 166 13.14 11.26 7.72
CA ASP A 166 13.32 12.60 8.28
C ASP A 166 14.77 12.92 8.71
N GLY A 167 15.71 12.02 8.42
CA GLY A 167 17.14 12.18 8.72
C GLY A 167 17.56 11.72 10.11
N GLU A 168 16.64 11.29 10.99
CA GLU A 168 17.01 10.77 12.31
C GLU A 168 17.89 9.54 12.20
N ALA A 169 18.99 9.52 12.95
CA ALA A 169 19.91 8.38 13.00
C ALA A 169 19.29 7.23 13.79
N ALA A 170 19.39 6.03 13.24
CA ALA A 170 18.84 4.82 13.82
C ALA A 170 19.68 3.59 13.46
N TRP A 171 19.30 2.46 14.05
CA TRP A 171 19.89 1.16 13.77
C TRP A 171 18.78 0.16 13.48
N VAL A 172 18.99 -0.67 12.47
CA VAL A 172 18.11 -1.79 12.16
C VAL A 172 18.92 -3.08 12.15
N GLN A 173 18.30 -4.19 12.55
CA GLN A 173 18.94 -5.49 12.43
C GLN A 173 19.03 -5.90 10.96
N GLU A 174 20.18 -6.35 10.48
CA GLU A 174 20.40 -6.67 9.06
C GLU A 174 19.40 -7.70 8.51
N VAL A 175 18.93 -8.63 9.35
CA VAL A 175 17.95 -9.65 8.96
C VAL A 175 16.62 -9.07 8.45
N VAL A 176 16.23 -7.86 8.88
CA VAL A 176 14.99 -7.22 8.43
C VAL A 176 15.13 -6.54 7.07
N LEU A 177 16.37 -6.46 6.55
CA LEU A 177 16.72 -5.91 5.24
C LEU A 177 17.15 -7.01 4.25
N ALA A 178 17.09 -8.29 4.65
CA ALA A 178 17.48 -9.40 3.79
C ALA A 178 16.58 -9.44 2.55
N PRO A 179 17.12 -9.73 1.35
CA PRO A 179 16.32 -9.76 0.12
C PRO A 179 15.09 -10.66 0.27
N LEU A 180 13.94 -10.15 -0.12
CA LEU A 180 12.69 -10.91 -0.16
C LEU A 180 12.55 -11.51 -1.56
N VAL A 181 12.55 -12.83 -1.62
CA VAL A 181 12.22 -13.58 -2.83
C VAL A 181 11.09 -14.54 -2.48
N ALA A 182 9.87 -14.22 -2.91
CA ALA A 182 8.73 -15.13 -2.82
C ALA A 182 8.49 -15.75 -4.19
N ALA A 183 8.32 -17.06 -4.23
CA ALA A 183 8.00 -17.79 -5.45
C ALA A 183 6.50 -18.05 -5.60
N ASP A 184 5.72 -17.83 -4.54
CA ASP A 184 4.31 -18.19 -4.45
C ASP A 184 3.54 -17.14 -3.63
N PRO A 185 2.60 -16.39 -4.26
CA PRO A 185 1.82 -15.38 -3.56
C PRO A 185 0.93 -15.98 -2.45
N ALA A 186 0.45 -17.21 -2.61
CA ALA A 186 -0.37 -17.87 -1.60
C ALA A 186 0.45 -18.21 -0.33
N GLU A 187 1.67 -18.70 -0.51
CA GLU A 187 2.57 -18.94 0.63
C GLU A 187 2.90 -17.62 1.34
N PHE A 188 3.17 -16.58 0.57
CA PHE A 188 3.46 -15.27 1.16
C PHE A 188 2.27 -14.68 1.91
N ALA A 189 1.05 -14.78 1.35
CA ALA A 189 -0.16 -14.30 1.99
C ALA A 189 -0.45 -15.00 3.33
N LEU A 190 -0.14 -16.29 3.46
CA LEU A 190 -0.29 -17.03 4.72
C LEU A 190 0.57 -16.48 5.87
N ARG A 191 1.65 -15.76 5.59
CA ARG A 191 2.47 -15.11 6.63
C ARG A 191 1.71 -14.01 7.38
N PHE A 192 0.60 -13.52 6.83
CA PHE A 192 -0.23 -12.48 7.43
C PHE A 192 -1.40 -13.01 8.24
N LEU A 193 -1.54 -14.33 8.43
CA LEU A 193 -2.59 -14.88 9.29
C LEU A 193 -2.66 -14.13 10.62
N GLU A 194 -3.89 -13.90 11.12
CA GLU A 194 -4.19 -13.12 12.33
C GLU A 194 -3.87 -11.62 12.26
N THR A 195 -3.32 -11.10 11.15
CA THR A 195 -3.18 -9.64 10.98
C THR A 195 -4.57 -8.99 10.98
N PRO A 196 -4.80 -7.93 11.77
CA PRO A 196 -6.09 -7.26 11.84
C PRO A 196 -6.57 -6.75 10.48
N TYR A 197 -7.88 -6.83 10.25
CA TYR A 197 -8.50 -6.16 9.11
C TYR A 197 -8.56 -4.65 9.38
N VAL A 198 -8.04 -3.87 8.45
CA VAL A 198 -8.13 -2.41 8.45
C VAL A 198 -8.48 -1.94 7.05
N TRP A 199 -9.62 -1.26 6.91
CA TRP A 199 -10.01 -0.68 5.62
C TRP A 199 -8.95 0.28 5.09
N GLY A 200 -8.56 0.13 3.83
CA GLY A 200 -7.46 0.89 3.23
C GLY A 200 -6.07 0.46 3.71
N GLY A 201 -5.96 -0.54 4.58
CA GLY A 201 -4.70 -1.03 5.10
C GLY A 201 -3.90 -1.82 4.06
N ARG A 202 -2.57 -1.64 4.05
CA ARG A 202 -1.64 -2.41 3.21
C ARG A 202 -0.31 -2.68 3.90
N SER A 203 -0.35 -2.83 5.22
CA SER A 203 0.83 -3.16 6.03
C SER A 203 0.55 -4.34 6.96
N ALA A 204 1.58 -4.98 7.48
CA ALA A 204 1.42 -6.05 8.45
C ALA A 204 0.85 -5.59 9.81
N TRP A 205 0.58 -4.29 9.97
CA TRP A 205 -0.13 -3.71 11.11
C TRP A 205 -1.64 -3.67 10.91
N GLY A 206 -2.09 -3.81 9.67
CA GLY A 206 -3.48 -3.91 9.28
C GLY A 206 -3.62 -3.99 7.76
N LEU A 207 -4.50 -4.84 7.28
CA LEU A 207 -4.74 -5.13 5.88
C LEU A 207 -6.21 -5.09 5.55
N ASP A 208 -6.55 -4.59 4.35
CA ASP A 208 -7.79 -5.00 3.69
C ASP A 208 -7.52 -6.13 2.68
N CYS A 209 -8.58 -6.59 2.01
CA CYS A 209 -8.51 -7.73 1.11
C CYS A 209 -7.55 -7.53 -0.07
N SER A 210 -7.66 -6.39 -0.75
CA SER A 210 -6.82 -6.04 -1.90
C SER A 210 -5.41 -5.59 -1.48
N GLY A 211 -5.23 -5.07 -0.27
CA GLY A 211 -3.93 -4.82 0.34
C GLY A 211 -3.15 -6.10 0.56
N LEU A 212 -3.80 -7.17 1.04
CA LEU A 212 -3.18 -8.48 1.20
C LEU A 212 -2.74 -9.08 -0.13
N SER A 213 -3.66 -9.15 -1.13
CA SER A 213 -3.32 -9.67 -2.46
C SER A 213 -2.23 -8.84 -3.14
N GLY A 214 -2.30 -7.50 -3.03
CA GLY A 214 -1.30 -6.60 -3.57
C GLY A 214 0.10 -6.82 -2.97
N LEU A 215 0.21 -7.05 -1.65
CA LEU A 215 1.50 -7.37 -1.00
C LEU A 215 2.01 -8.76 -1.41
N ALA A 216 1.11 -9.76 -1.49
CA ALA A 216 1.48 -11.11 -1.85
C ALA A 216 2.05 -11.18 -3.28
N TYR A 217 1.41 -10.50 -4.22
CA TYR A 217 1.87 -10.44 -5.60
C TYR A 217 3.15 -9.60 -5.75
N ALA A 218 3.26 -8.50 -5.02
CA ALA A 218 4.47 -7.68 -5.05
C ALA A 218 5.71 -8.42 -4.53
N ALA A 219 5.55 -9.31 -3.56
CA ALA A 219 6.64 -10.18 -3.08
C ALA A 219 7.15 -11.15 -4.16
N CYS A 220 6.31 -11.45 -5.16
CA CYS A 220 6.66 -12.24 -6.34
C CYS A 220 7.14 -11.38 -7.53
N GLY A 221 7.27 -10.05 -7.35
CA GLY A 221 7.69 -9.12 -8.39
C GLY A 221 6.55 -8.61 -9.29
N TRP A 222 5.28 -8.83 -8.93
CA TRP A 222 4.10 -8.45 -9.71
C TRP A 222 3.34 -7.31 -9.03
N THR A 223 3.08 -6.24 -9.76
CA THR A 223 2.36 -5.08 -9.21
C THR A 223 0.88 -5.15 -9.61
N LEU A 224 0.01 -5.31 -8.62
CA LEU A 224 -1.44 -5.21 -8.77
C LEU A 224 -1.94 -3.79 -8.48
N PRO A 225 -3.04 -3.36 -9.10
CA PRO A 225 -3.77 -2.16 -8.69
C PRO A 225 -4.27 -2.27 -7.24
N ARG A 226 -4.67 -1.12 -6.65
CA ARG A 226 -5.05 -1.06 -5.24
C ARG A 226 -6.36 -1.76 -4.91
N ASP A 227 -7.40 -1.59 -5.72
CA ASP A 227 -8.74 -2.08 -5.43
C ASP A 227 -9.06 -3.43 -6.09
N ALA A 228 -9.93 -4.21 -5.46
CA ALA A 228 -10.27 -5.56 -5.91
C ALA A 228 -10.86 -5.60 -7.34
N ASP A 229 -11.70 -4.63 -7.72
CA ASP A 229 -12.26 -4.51 -9.07
C ASP A 229 -11.20 -4.19 -10.13
N GLN A 230 -10.23 -3.34 -9.77
CA GLN A 230 -9.08 -3.04 -10.64
C GLN A 230 -8.16 -4.26 -10.77
N GLN A 231 -7.95 -5.01 -9.68
CA GLN A 231 -7.19 -6.27 -9.70
C GLN A 231 -7.85 -7.30 -10.59
N GLN A 232 -9.18 -7.43 -10.50
CA GLN A 232 -9.96 -8.33 -11.37
C GLN A 232 -9.80 -7.97 -12.85
N ALA A 233 -9.85 -6.68 -13.16
CA ALA A 233 -9.67 -6.20 -14.53
C ALA A 233 -8.25 -6.38 -15.09
N ALA A 234 -7.23 -6.44 -14.21
CA ALA A 234 -5.82 -6.56 -14.59
C ALA A 234 -5.38 -8.02 -14.83
N LEU A 235 -6.17 -9.00 -14.42
CA LEU A 235 -5.82 -10.41 -14.46
C LEU A 235 -6.55 -11.17 -15.58
N VAL A 236 -5.96 -12.27 -16.03
CA VAL A 236 -6.61 -13.19 -16.99
C VAL A 236 -7.65 -14.02 -16.24
N THR A 237 -8.89 -13.98 -16.72
CA THR A 237 -9.98 -14.79 -16.16
C THR A 237 -9.72 -16.28 -16.38
N VAL A 238 -9.88 -17.08 -15.32
CA VAL A 238 -9.78 -18.53 -15.35
C VAL A 238 -11.05 -19.19 -14.83
N SER A 239 -11.41 -20.35 -15.35
CA SER A 239 -12.61 -21.10 -14.94
C SER A 239 -12.36 -22.03 -13.75
N ALA A 240 -11.14 -22.50 -13.58
CA ALA A 240 -10.70 -23.36 -12.49
C ALA A 240 -9.51 -22.70 -11.80
N PRO A 241 -9.68 -22.27 -10.54
CA PRO A 241 -8.60 -21.63 -9.82
C PRO A 241 -7.54 -22.63 -9.37
N GLU A 242 -6.31 -22.20 -9.40
CA GLU A 242 -5.15 -22.88 -8.86
C GLU A 242 -4.53 -22.08 -7.72
N ARG A 243 -3.53 -22.66 -7.07
CA ARG A 243 -2.77 -22.00 -6.03
C ARG A 243 -2.12 -20.71 -6.56
N GLY A 244 -2.33 -19.60 -5.83
CA GLY A 244 -1.82 -18.29 -6.20
C GLY A 244 -2.78 -17.43 -7.01
N ASP A 245 -3.83 -18.00 -7.61
CA ASP A 245 -4.87 -17.22 -8.29
C ASP A 245 -5.66 -16.36 -7.29
N LEU A 246 -6.39 -15.36 -7.79
CA LEU A 246 -7.30 -14.55 -6.99
C LEU A 246 -8.76 -14.97 -7.22
N ALA A 247 -9.52 -15.10 -6.14
CA ALA A 247 -10.97 -15.21 -6.16
C ALA A 247 -11.60 -13.84 -5.91
N PHE A 248 -12.58 -13.46 -6.73
CA PHE A 248 -13.24 -12.16 -6.68
C PHE A 248 -14.71 -12.28 -6.25
N PHE A 249 -15.15 -11.28 -5.50
CA PHE A 249 -16.49 -11.14 -4.97
C PHE A 249 -16.90 -9.66 -5.05
N PRO A 250 -18.18 -9.28 -4.90
CA PRO A 250 -18.57 -7.88 -4.85
C PRO A 250 -17.79 -7.11 -3.76
N GLY A 251 -16.86 -6.23 -4.18
CA GLY A 251 -16.02 -5.42 -3.29
C GLY A 251 -15.00 -6.21 -2.46
N HIS A 252 -14.64 -7.45 -2.87
CA HIS A 252 -13.74 -8.30 -2.09
C HIS A 252 -12.89 -9.22 -2.96
N VAL A 253 -11.72 -9.62 -2.42
CA VAL A 253 -10.76 -10.52 -3.07
C VAL A 253 -10.06 -11.42 -2.05
N GLY A 254 -9.71 -12.64 -2.47
CA GLY A 254 -8.88 -13.56 -1.69
C GLY A 254 -7.85 -14.27 -2.57
N VAL A 255 -6.75 -14.72 -1.97
CA VAL A 255 -5.68 -15.47 -2.64
C VAL A 255 -5.94 -16.96 -2.48
N MET A 256 -6.07 -17.69 -3.59
CA MET A 256 -6.36 -19.13 -3.57
C MET A 256 -5.16 -19.94 -3.08
N LEU A 257 -5.42 -20.85 -2.16
CA LEU A 257 -4.45 -21.83 -1.67
C LEU A 257 -4.47 -23.13 -2.48
N ASP A 258 -5.61 -23.40 -3.07
CA ASP A 258 -5.91 -24.52 -3.97
C ASP A 258 -7.25 -24.23 -4.69
N GLY A 259 -7.85 -25.21 -5.32
CA GLY A 259 -9.12 -25.06 -6.05
C GLY A 259 -10.34 -24.68 -5.18
N ARG A 260 -10.23 -24.64 -3.85
CA ARG A 260 -11.34 -24.39 -2.93
C ARG A 260 -11.01 -23.50 -1.74
N ARG A 261 -9.81 -23.56 -1.21
CA ARG A 261 -9.39 -22.78 -0.05
C ARG A 261 -8.74 -21.48 -0.50
N MET A 262 -9.01 -20.42 0.25
CA MET A 262 -8.36 -19.13 0.04
C MET A 262 -7.93 -18.53 1.37
N VAL A 263 -6.91 -17.68 1.34
CA VAL A 263 -6.53 -16.78 2.42
C VAL A 263 -6.95 -15.36 2.05
N HIS A 264 -7.60 -14.66 2.98
CA HIS A 264 -8.07 -13.31 2.75
C HIS A 264 -8.16 -12.46 4.04
N ALA A 265 -7.96 -11.16 3.92
CA ALA A 265 -8.30 -10.22 4.98
C ALA A 265 -9.79 -9.88 4.86
N ASN A 266 -10.58 -10.14 5.89
CA ASN A 266 -12.02 -9.98 5.83
C ASN A 266 -12.61 -9.29 7.06
N ALA A 267 -13.67 -8.51 6.83
CA ALA A 267 -14.39 -7.79 7.87
C ALA A 267 -15.30 -8.70 8.72
N THR A 268 -15.61 -9.93 8.26
CA THR A 268 -16.43 -10.87 9.03
C THR A 268 -15.68 -11.31 10.29
N HIS A 269 -14.42 -11.66 10.17
CA HIS A 269 -13.57 -12.07 11.28
C HIS A 269 -12.63 -10.95 11.77
N MET A 270 -12.66 -9.78 11.15
CA MET A 270 -11.80 -8.61 11.45
C MET A 270 -10.30 -8.94 11.43
N ARG A 271 -9.89 -9.90 10.60
CA ARG A 271 -8.50 -10.33 10.44
C ARG A 271 -8.28 -11.13 9.16
N VAL A 272 -7.05 -11.52 8.91
CA VAL A 272 -6.67 -12.48 7.87
C VAL A 272 -6.97 -13.89 8.35
N THR A 273 -7.78 -14.62 7.58
CA THR A 273 -8.16 -16.03 7.83
C THR A 273 -8.04 -16.87 6.57
N VAL A 274 -8.14 -18.19 6.76
CA VAL A 274 -8.32 -19.15 5.66
C VAL A 274 -9.76 -19.62 5.67
N GLU A 275 -10.40 -19.60 4.51
CA GLU A 275 -11.77 -20.06 4.31
C GLU A 275 -11.84 -21.08 3.18
N THR A 276 -12.77 -22.01 3.27
CA THR A 276 -13.07 -22.98 2.20
C THR A 276 -14.37 -22.59 1.51
N LEU A 277 -14.31 -22.32 0.21
CA LEU A 277 -15.48 -21.97 -0.60
C LEU A 277 -16.49 -23.12 -0.61
N GLY A 278 -17.71 -22.83 -0.13
CA GLY A 278 -18.80 -23.79 -0.04
C GLY A 278 -18.77 -24.69 1.20
N GLU A 279 -18.01 -24.33 2.24
CA GLU A 279 -17.99 -25.05 3.52
C GLU A 279 -18.37 -24.13 4.67
N GLY A 280 -19.35 -24.54 5.46
CA GLY A 280 -19.93 -23.73 6.52
C GLY A 280 -20.71 -22.52 5.98
N GLU A 281 -21.40 -21.81 6.88
CA GLU A 281 -22.26 -20.68 6.49
C GLU A 281 -21.50 -19.58 5.72
N TYR A 282 -20.30 -19.23 6.18
CA TYR A 282 -19.52 -18.16 5.54
C TYR A 282 -18.92 -18.62 4.20
N GLY A 283 -18.38 -19.85 4.14
CA GLY A 283 -17.85 -20.42 2.90
C GLY A 283 -18.92 -20.63 1.82
N GLU A 284 -20.15 -20.98 2.22
CA GLU A 284 -21.30 -21.08 1.29
C GLU A 284 -21.69 -19.71 0.73
N ARG A 285 -21.76 -18.66 1.56
CA ARG A 285 -22.00 -17.28 1.11
C ARG A 285 -20.91 -16.79 0.14
N LEU A 286 -19.66 -17.07 0.45
CA LEU A 286 -18.53 -16.73 -0.42
C LEU A 286 -18.66 -17.43 -1.77
N ARG A 287 -18.92 -18.73 -1.78
CA ARG A 287 -19.11 -19.48 -3.03
C ARG A 287 -20.26 -18.94 -3.87
N ALA A 288 -21.38 -18.63 -3.24
CA ALA A 288 -22.57 -18.11 -3.92
C ALA A 288 -22.36 -16.71 -4.51
N SER A 289 -21.50 -15.87 -3.91
CA SER A 289 -21.20 -14.52 -4.34
C SER A 289 -19.93 -14.40 -5.19
N CYS A 290 -19.22 -15.50 -5.46
CA CYS A 290 -17.99 -15.49 -6.25
C CYS A 290 -18.29 -15.03 -7.70
N THR A 291 -17.63 -13.98 -8.16
CA THR A 291 -17.79 -13.39 -9.50
C THR A 291 -16.80 -13.94 -10.52
N GLY A 292 -15.79 -14.68 -10.07
CA GLY A 292 -14.80 -15.30 -10.93
C GLY A 292 -13.42 -15.43 -10.29
N PHE A 293 -12.49 -15.94 -11.07
CA PHE A 293 -11.10 -16.12 -10.67
C PHE A 293 -10.16 -15.45 -11.68
N GLY A 294 -9.04 -14.94 -11.21
CA GLY A 294 -8.04 -14.29 -12.03
C GLY A 294 -6.65 -14.82 -11.76
N ARG A 295 -5.86 -14.95 -12.84
CA ARG A 295 -4.47 -15.40 -12.83
C ARG A 295 -3.57 -14.33 -13.40
N TRP A 296 -2.37 -14.16 -12.85
CA TRP A 296 -1.36 -13.29 -13.43
C TRP A 296 -1.00 -13.79 -14.83
N PRO A 297 -0.97 -12.92 -15.84
CA PRO A 297 -0.52 -13.30 -17.17
C PRO A 297 0.95 -13.76 -17.14
N ALA A 298 1.25 -14.91 -17.76
CA ALA A 298 2.58 -15.49 -17.83
C ALA A 298 3.52 -14.70 -18.75
#